data_e531708cd02922c3c5f8f732a8cf68fa
#
_entry.id   e531708cd02922c3c5f8f732a8cf68fa
#
_cell.length_a   1.000
_cell.length_b   1.000
_cell.length_c   1.000
_cell.angle_alpha   90.00
_cell.angle_beta   90.00
_cell.angle_gamma   90.00
#
_symmetry.space_group_name_H-M   'P 1'
#
loop_
_entity.id
_entity.type
_entity.pdbx_description
1 polymer ?
#
loop_
_entity_poly.entity_id
_entity_poly.type
_entity_poly.pdbx_seq_one_letter_code
_entity_poly.pdbx_strand_id
1 'polypeptide(L)'
;GGTISLIFFLFIVACLAAGMVRTLMAGRHLKRSSPLKRYSPDPDLTSHAAESLCRAIRIPTVTGASEAMEIFREYLKKRYADVFEHLNFVASNTGSMVLRWRGPRSGKELPILFCGHMDVVPPGDGWQGDPFEGRIDEDGFIVGRGAIDCKNVVIGLMEAVDSLIK
;
A
#
# COMPACT_ATOMS: atom_id res chain seq x y z
N GLY A 1 -29.16 38.54 20.77
CA GLY A 1 -28.58 37.26 20.23
C GLY A 1 -28.21 37.29 18.75
N GLY A 2 -28.83 38.14 17.92
CA GLY A 2 -28.65 38.09 16.46
C GLY A 2 -27.27 38.58 15.96
N THR A 3 -26.68 39.57 16.59
CA THR A 3 -25.38 40.14 16.19
C THR A 3 -24.20 39.14 16.39
N ILE A 4 -24.20 38.40 17.50
CA ILE A 4 -23.15 37.39 17.78
C ILE A 4 -23.27 36.23 16.78
N SER A 5 -24.49 35.81 16.44
CA SER A 5 -24.74 34.77 15.46
C SER A 5 -24.27 35.17 14.05
N LEU A 6 -24.48 36.43 13.68
CA LEU A 6 -24.02 36.97 12.39
C LEU A 6 -22.49 37.06 12.31
N ILE A 7 -21.83 37.52 13.38
CA ILE A 7 -20.35 37.57 13.44
C ILE A 7 -19.75 36.19 13.33
N PHE A 8 -20.30 35.21 14.03
CA PHE A 8 -19.83 33.82 13.96
C PHE A 8 -20.01 33.22 12.57
N PHE A 9 -21.15 33.47 11.93
CA PHE A 9 -21.43 33.06 10.56
C PHE A 9 -20.42 33.66 9.58
N LEU A 10 -20.19 34.99 9.66
CA LEU A 10 -19.21 35.65 8.80
C LEU A 10 -17.78 35.14 9.01
N PHE A 11 -17.42 34.81 10.24
CA PHE A 11 -16.12 34.18 10.55
C PHE A 11 -15.97 32.81 9.89
N ILE A 12 -16.99 31.96 9.95
CA ILE A 12 -16.99 30.65 9.27
C ILE A 12 -16.82 30.83 7.76
N VAL A 13 -17.60 31.72 7.16
CA VAL A 13 -17.52 32.01 5.71
C VAL A 13 -16.14 32.51 5.33
N ALA A 14 -15.52 33.37 6.13
CA ALA A 14 -14.16 33.87 5.89
C ALA A 14 -13.11 32.74 5.99
N CYS A 15 -13.23 31.84 6.98
CA CYS A 15 -12.35 30.69 7.11
C CYS A 15 -12.47 29.71 5.92
N LEU A 16 -13.70 29.43 5.46
CA LEU A 16 -13.93 28.58 4.30
C LEU A 16 -13.39 29.21 3.02
N ALA A 17 -13.61 30.52 2.81
CA ALA A 17 -13.06 31.26 1.68
C ALA A 17 -11.51 31.26 1.69
N ALA A 18 -10.90 31.49 2.84
CA ALA A 18 -9.44 31.42 2.99
C ALA A 18 -8.89 30.03 2.72
N GLY A 19 -9.55 28.99 3.20
CA GLY A 19 -9.21 27.58 2.90
C GLY A 19 -9.30 27.29 1.41
N MET A 20 -10.37 27.73 0.76
CA MET A 20 -10.57 27.53 -0.68
C MET A 20 -9.51 28.27 -1.51
N VAL A 21 -9.16 29.52 -1.15
CA VAL A 21 -8.10 30.28 -1.82
C VAL A 21 -6.74 29.57 -1.64
N ARG A 22 -6.41 29.11 -0.43
CA ARG A 22 -5.16 28.36 -0.19
C ARG A 22 -5.09 27.08 -1.01
N THR A 23 -6.17 26.33 -1.13
CA THR A 23 -6.24 25.12 -1.93
C THR A 23 -6.05 25.42 -3.42
N LEU A 24 -6.71 26.45 -3.94
CA LEU A 24 -6.55 26.89 -5.33
C LEU A 24 -5.12 27.38 -5.62
N MET A 25 -4.52 28.12 -4.69
CA MET A 25 -3.14 28.56 -4.82
C MET A 25 -2.15 27.40 -4.76
N ALA A 26 -2.33 26.45 -3.83
CA ALA A 26 -1.53 25.24 -3.76
C ALA A 26 -1.61 24.41 -5.06
N GLY A 27 -2.82 24.27 -5.61
CA GLY A 27 -3.02 23.58 -6.90
C GLY A 27 -2.31 24.25 -8.08
N ARG A 28 -2.12 25.58 -8.04
CA ARG A 28 -1.36 26.31 -9.08
C ARG A 28 0.16 26.10 -8.97
N HIS A 29 0.67 25.83 -7.77
CA HIS A 29 2.09 25.52 -7.52
C HIS A 29 2.45 24.06 -7.77
N LEU A 30 1.47 23.16 -7.83
CA LEU A 30 1.69 21.83 -8.35
C LEU A 30 1.98 21.98 -9.85
N LYS A 31 3.26 22.15 -10.18
CA LYS A 31 3.72 22.00 -11.56
C LYS A 31 3.12 20.67 -12.05
N ARG A 32 2.33 20.73 -13.10
CA ARG A 32 1.89 19.54 -13.82
C ARG A 32 3.14 18.72 -14.06
N SER A 33 3.33 17.65 -13.29
CA SER A 33 4.39 16.69 -13.54
C SER A 33 4.24 16.29 -15.00
N SER A 34 5.35 16.25 -15.73
CA SER A 34 5.36 15.72 -17.09
C SER A 34 4.57 14.42 -17.09
N PRO A 35 3.73 14.16 -18.11
CA PRO A 35 2.96 12.93 -18.14
C PRO A 35 3.91 11.79 -17.87
N LEU A 36 3.64 11.01 -16.81
CA LEU A 36 4.46 9.85 -16.46
C LEU A 36 4.64 9.05 -17.74
N LYS A 37 5.90 8.83 -18.12
CA LYS A 37 6.21 7.98 -19.27
C LYS A 37 5.44 6.69 -19.04
N ARG A 38 4.51 6.34 -19.95
CA ARG A 38 3.69 5.15 -19.79
C ARG A 38 4.64 3.97 -19.67
N TYR A 39 4.76 3.43 -18.46
CA TYR A 39 5.58 2.26 -18.20
C TYR A 39 4.90 1.08 -18.91
N SER A 40 5.63 0.38 -19.75
CA SER A 40 5.20 -0.92 -20.26
C SER A 40 5.73 -1.96 -19.28
N PRO A 41 4.88 -2.62 -18.52
CA PRO A 41 5.35 -3.61 -17.56
C PRO A 41 6.01 -4.78 -18.30
N ASP A 42 7.08 -5.30 -17.71
CA ASP A 42 7.67 -6.57 -18.13
C ASP A 42 6.64 -7.69 -17.92
N PRO A 43 6.28 -8.47 -18.95
CA PRO A 43 5.29 -9.53 -18.84
C PRO A 43 5.67 -10.59 -17.80
N ASP A 44 6.93 -10.96 -17.70
CA ASP A 44 7.42 -11.97 -16.77
C ASP A 44 7.32 -11.46 -15.33
N LEU A 45 7.76 -10.22 -15.06
CA LEU A 45 7.62 -9.59 -13.75
C LEU A 45 6.16 -9.45 -13.37
N THR A 46 5.30 -9.08 -14.31
CA THR A 46 3.84 -8.96 -14.07
C THR A 46 3.23 -10.29 -13.71
N SER A 47 3.58 -11.37 -14.40
CA SER A 47 3.12 -12.72 -14.13
C SER A 47 3.55 -13.19 -12.74
N HIS A 48 4.83 -12.99 -12.38
CA HIS A 48 5.35 -13.33 -11.06
C HIS A 48 4.67 -12.56 -9.93
N ALA A 49 4.45 -11.26 -10.12
CA ALA A 49 3.74 -10.43 -9.13
C ALA A 49 2.29 -10.88 -8.95
N ALA A 50 1.60 -11.22 -10.04
CA ALA A 50 0.23 -11.72 -9.99
C ALA A 50 0.13 -13.05 -9.23
N GLU A 51 1.02 -13.99 -9.52
CA GLU A 51 1.08 -15.27 -8.80
C GLU A 51 1.39 -15.06 -7.31
N SER A 52 2.35 -14.19 -6.99
CA SER A 52 2.72 -13.87 -5.61
C SER A 52 1.54 -13.26 -4.85
N LEU A 53 0.76 -12.38 -5.50
CA LEU A 53 -0.44 -11.80 -4.89
C LEU A 53 -1.54 -12.85 -4.69
N CYS A 54 -1.79 -13.73 -5.66
CA CYS A 54 -2.74 -14.83 -5.51
C CYS A 54 -2.39 -15.72 -4.32
N ARG A 55 -1.12 -16.08 -4.17
CA ARG A 55 -0.64 -16.87 -3.01
C ARG A 55 -0.79 -16.10 -1.70
N ALA A 56 -0.51 -14.81 -1.69
CA ALA A 56 -0.70 -13.93 -0.53
C ALA A 56 -2.18 -13.86 -0.08
N ILE A 57 -3.12 -13.81 -1.04
CA ILE A 57 -4.56 -13.79 -0.76
C ILE A 57 -5.02 -15.08 -0.09
N ARG A 58 -4.48 -16.23 -0.49
CA ARG A 58 -4.81 -17.55 0.08
C ARG A 58 -4.46 -17.69 1.57
N ILE A 59 -3.69 -16.78 2.12
CA ILE A 59 -3.40 -16.74 3.56
C ILE A 59 -4.40 -15.77 4.20
N PRO A 60 -5.41 -16.24 4.96
CA PRO A 60 -6.51 -15.40 5.44
C PRO A 60 -6.10 -14.58 6.67
N THR A 61 -5.32 -13.55 6.49
CA THR A 61 -4.80 -12.67 7.54
C THR A 61 -5.88 -11.74 8.09
N VAL A 62 -7.04 -12.28 8.45
CA VAL A 62 -8.12 -11.49 9.05
C VAL A 62 -7.61 -10.86 10.34
N THR A 63 -7.96 -9.61 10.58
CA THR A 63 -7.54 -8.84 11.76
C THR A 63 -7.80 -9.66 13.05
N GLY A 64 -6.74 -9.90 13.82
CA GLY A 64 -6.77 -10.77 15.00
C GLY A 64 -6.34 -12.22 14.77
N ALA A 65 -6.19 -12.69 13.53
CA ALA A 65 -5.69 -14.03 13.21
C ALA A 65 -4.15 -14.08 13.28
N SER A 66 -3.61 -14.22 14.48
CA SER A 66 -2.15 -14.18 14.72
C SER A 66 -1.39 -15.28 14.01
N GLU A 67 -1.93 -16.50 13.92
CA GLU A 67 -1.31 -17.62 13.22
C GLU A 67 -1.22 -17.37 11.71
N ALA A 68 -2.31 -16.94 11.07
CA ALA A 68 -2.32 -16.60 9.65
C ALA A 68 -1.35 -15.44 9.33
N MET A 69 -1.22 -14.49 10.26
CA MET A 69 -0.26 -13.40 10.11
C MET A 69 1.19 -13.90 10.17
N GLU A 70 1.51 -14.88 11.03
CA GLU A 70 2.83 -15.48 11.05
C GLU A 70 3.12 -16.26 9.76
N ILE A 71 2.18 -17.06 9.30
CA ILE A 71 2.27 -17.77 8.01
C ILE A 71 2.52 -16.78 6.86
N PHE A 72 1.86 -15.62 6.88
CA PHE A 72 2.07 -14.60 5.86
C PHE A 72 3.47 -13.97 5.93
N ARG A 73 3.99 -13.69 7.13
CA ARG A 73 5.35 -13.20 7.31
C ARG A 73 6.39 -14.20 6.81
N GLU A 74 6.22 -15.47 7.14
CA GLU A 74 7.10 -16.55 6.65
C GLU A 74 6.99 -16.73 5.13
N TYR A 75 5.79 -16.58 4.56
CA TYR A 75 5.61 -16.55 3.11
C TYR A 75 6.45 -15.44 2.47
N LEU A 76 6.38 -14.21 2.99
CA LEU A 76 7.16 -13.09 2.47
C LEU A 76 8.66 -13.34 2.57
N LYS A 77 9.16 -13.81 3.72
CA LYS A 77 10.57 -14.14 3.91
C LYS A 77 11.06 -15.21 2.93
N LYS A 78 10.27 -16.25 2.72
CA LYS A 78 10.61 -17.34 1.81
C LYS A 78 10.56 -16.92 0.34
N ARG A 79 9.54 -16.16 -0.03
CA ARG A 79 9.32 -15.74 -1.42
C ARG A 79 10.33 -14.68 -1.87
N TYR A 80 10.77 -13.82 -0.95
CA TYR A 80 11.66 -12.70 -1.19
C TYR A 80 12.94 -12.79 -0.35
N ALA A 81 13.55 -13.97 -0.35
CA ALA A 81 14.75 -14.24 0.48
C ALA A 81 15.86 -13.23 0.20
N ASP A 82 16.13 -12.89 -1.05
CA ASP A 82 17.15 -11.93 -1.45
C ASP A 82 16.87 -10.53 -0.86
N VAL A 83 15.60 -10.11 -0.77
CA VAL A 83 15.23 -8.85 -0.13
C VAL A 83 15.57 -8.85 1.35
N PHE A 84 15.27 -9.94 2.06
CA PHE A 84 15.58 -10.07 3.48
C PHE A 84 17.07 -10.22 3.77
N GLU A 85 17.85 -10.73 2.81
CA GLU A 85 19.30 -10.81 2.92
C GLU A 85 19.95 -9.43 2.70
N HIS A 86 19.49 -8.65 1.72
CA HIS A 86 20.09 -7.38 1.35
C HIS A 86 19.63 -6.20 2.22
N LEU A 87 18.43 -6.26 2.78
CA LEU A 87 17.84 -5.18 3.58
C LEU A 87 17.95 -5.49 5.07
N ASN A 88 18.19 -4.45 5.88
CA ASN A 88 18.11 -4.59 7.34
C ASN A 88 16.66 -4.80 7.77
N PHE A 89 16.34 -6.01 8.18
CA PHE A 89 15.04 -6.39 8.72
C PHE A 89 14.97 -6.11 10.22
N VAL A 90 13.90 -5.44 10.63
CA VAL A 90 13.56 -5.21 12.04
C VAL A 90 12.10 -5.59 12.24
N ALA A 91 11.86 -6.56 13.12
CA ALA A 91 10.52 -6.88 13.59
C ALA A 91 10.13 -5.95 14.73
N SER A 92 8.90 -5.44 14.73
CA SER A 92 8.36 -4.72 15.88
C SER A 92 7.69 -5.67 16.86
N ASN A 93 7.52 -5.24 18.10
CA ASN A 93 6.77 -5.99 19.11
C ASN A 93 5.28 -6.17 18.74
N THR A 94 4.78 -5.37 17.82
CA THR A 94 3.41 -5.44 17.30
C THR A 94 3.27 -6.37 16.09
N GLY A 95 4.36 -7.05 15.68
CA GLY A 95 4.38 -7.91 14.50
C GLY A 95 4.52 -7.17 13.17
N SER A 96 4.72 -5.85 13.17
CA SER A 96 5.05 -5.09 11.97
C SER A 96 6.46 -5.42 11.49
N MET A 97 6.65 -5.39 10.18
CA MET A 97 7.93 -5.65 9.52
C MET A 97 8.49 -4.34 8.96
N VAL A 98 9.75 -4.04 9.26
CA VAL A 98 10.45 -2.89 8.71
C VAL A 98 11.69 -3.38 7.97
N LEU A 99 11.77 -3.09 6.68
CA LEU A 99 12.91 -3.38 5.83
C LEU A 99 13.60 -2.06 5.47
N ARG A 100 14.84 -1.90 5.87
CA ARG A 100 15.60 -0.68 5.61
C ARG A 100 16.65 -0.93 4.54
N TRP A 101 16.51 -0.24 3.43
CA TRP A 101 17.54 -0.18 2.40
C TRP A 101 18.41 1.06 2.59
N ARG A 102 19.70 0.85 2.82
CA ARG A 102 20.68 1.93 2.94
C ARG A 102 21.32 2.19 1.59
N GLY A 103 20.98 3.31 0.97
CA GLY A 103 21.64 3.77 -0.24
C GLY A 103 22.98 4.50 0.05
N PRO A 104 23.75 4.82 -0.99
CA PRO A 104 25.06 5.48 -0.86
C PRO A 104 25.00 6.88 -0.25
N ARG A 105 23.83 7.52 -0.26
CA ARG A 105 23.57 8.83 0.35
C ARG A 105 22.84 8.75 1.68
N SER A 106 22.75 7.55 2.26
CA SER A 106 22.10 7.34 3.55
C SER A 106 22.75 8.18 4.65
N GLY A 107 21.93 8.92 5.39
CA GLY A 107 22.37 9.85 6.43
C GLY A 107 22.64 11.28 5.93
N LYS A 108 22.65 11.51 4.61
CA LYS A 108 22.77 12.85 4.02
C LYS A 108 21.42 13.38 3.53
N GLU A 109 20.49 12.50 3.26
CA GLU A 109 19.14 12.82 2.77
C GLU A 109 18.10 12.18 3.69
N LEU A 110 16.90 12.73 3.68
CA LEU A 110 15.78 12.17 4.41
C LEU A 110 15.36 10.82 3.77
N PRO A 111 15.00 9.82 4.57
CA PRO A 111 14.51 8.56 4.04
C PRO A 111 13.13 8.72 3.41
N ILE A 112 12.85 7.89 2.39
CA ILE A 112 11.50 7.71 1.86
C ILE A 112 10.90 6.50 2.56
N LEU A 113 9.67 6.62 3.03
CA LEU A 113 8.91 5.53 3.64
C LEU A 113 7.83 5.06 2.67
N PHE A 114 7.85 3.77 2.37
CA PHE A 114 6.75 3.05 1.73
C PHE A 114 6.09 2.14 2.76
N CYS A 115 4.78 2.06 2.78
CA CYS A 115 4.08 1.22 3.73
C CYS A 115 2.82 0.59 3.11
N GLY A 116 2.47 -0.58 3.62
CA GLY A 116 1.24 -1.31 3.35
C GLY A 116 0.89 -2.14 4.57
N HIS A 117 -0.38 -2.51 4.74
CA HIS A 117 -0.79 -3.40 5.81
C HIS A 117 -0.97 -4.83 5.29
N MET A 118 -0.75 -5.80 6.18
CA MET A 118 -0.78 -7.22 5.87
C MET A 118 -2.10 -7.89 6.25
N ASP A 119 -2.83 -7.29 7.19
CA ASP A 119 -4.12 -7.81 7.62
C ASP A 119 -5.25 -7.40 6.68
N VAL A 120 -6.37 -8.09 6.81
CA VAL A 120 -7.59 -7.82 6.06
C VAL A 120 -8.79 -7.87 7.00
N VAL A 121 -9.83 -7.11 6.67
CA VAL A 121 -11.11 -7.23 7.37
C VAL A 121 -11.80 -8.56 7.02
N PRO A 122 -12.71 -9.07 7.86
CA PRO A 122 -13.54 -10.22 7.52
C PRO A 122 -14.20 -10.06 6.14
N PRO A 123 -14.35 -11.13 5.36
CA PRO A 123 -14.85 -11.00 3.99
C PRO A 123 -16.27 -10.43 3.90
N GLY A 124 -17.13 -10.70 4.90
CA GLY A 124 -18.56 -10.34 4.82
C GLY A 124 -19.31 -11.23 3.83
N ASP A 125 -20.53 -10.82 3.49
CA ASP A 125 -21.41 -11.54 2.58
C ASP A 125 -21.22 -11.07 1.12
N GLY A 126 -21.83 -11.81 0.17
CA GLY A 126 -21.91 -11.40 -1.24
C GLY A 126 -20.77 -11.90 -2.13
N TRP A 127 -19.87 -12.71 -1.65
CA TRP A 127 -18.82 -13.32 -2.46
C TRP A 127 -19.36 -14.45 -3.34
N GLN A 128 -18.92 -14.48 -4.59
CA GLN A 128 -19.14 -15.61 -5.52
C GLN A 128 -17.96 -16.58 -5.40
N GLY A 129 -17.99 -17.47 -4.42
CA GLY A 129 -16.92 -18.41 -4.11
C GLY A 129 -16.14 -18.04 -2.85
N ASP A 130 -14.98 -18.69 -2.67
CA ASP A 130 -14.13 -18.45 -1.50
C ASP A 130 -13.43 -17.08 -1.61
N PRO A 131 -13.65 -16.17 -0.65
CA PRO A 131 -12.96 -14.87 -0.63
C PRO A 131 -11.44 -14.96 -0.54
N PHE A 132 -10.90 -16.09 -0.14
CA PHE A 132 -9.46 -16.34 -0.02
C PHE A 132 -8.92 -17.32 -1.09
N GLU A 133 -9.68 -17.58 -2.14
CA GLU A 133 -9.25 -18.42 -3.24
C GLU A 133 -7.98 -17.89 -3.96
N GLY A 134 -7.87 -16.57 -4.08
CA GLY A 134 -6.74 -15.93 -4.73
C GLY A 134 -6.53 -16.44 -6.16
N ARG A 135 -7.50 -16.20 -7.04
CA ARG A 135 -7.50 -16.63 -8.44
C ARG A 135 -7.40 -15.45 -9.40
N ILE A 136 -6.99 -15.73 -10.59
CA ILE A 136 -7.12 -14.84 -11.74
C ILE A 136 -8.36 -15.30 -12.51
N ASP A 137 -9.29 -14.37 -12.78
CA ASP A 137 -10.49 -14.67 -13.55
C ASP A 137 -10.24 -14.66 -15.06
N GLU A 138 -11.30 -14.92 -15.84
CA GLU A 138 -11.23 -14.99 -17.31
C GLU A 138 -10.87 -13.64 -17.96
N ASP A 139 -11.16 -12.53 -17.28
CA ASP A 139 -10.83 -11.17 -17.72
C ASP A 139 -9.44 -10.73 -17.26
N GLY A 140 -8.71 -11.55 -16.50
CA GLY A 140 -7.37 -11.28 -16.00
C GLY A 140 -7.33 -10.51 -14.69
N PHE A 141 -8.45 -10.34 -13.97
CA PHE A 141 -8.48 -9.70 -12.66
C PHE A 141 -8.12 -10.67 -11.55
N ILE A 142 -7.35 -10.20 -10.58
CA ILE A 142 -7.05 -10.96 -9.37
C ILE A 142 -8.20 -10.77 -8.38
N VAL A 143 -8.88 -11.87 -8.07
CA VAL A 143 -10.08 -11.90 -7.22
C VAL A 143 -9.73 -12.47 -5.85
N GLY A 144 -10.12 -11.73 -4.81
CA GLY A 144 -10.02 -12.19 -3.43
C GLY A 144 -9.93 -11.07 -2.40
N ARG A 145 -10.16 -11.38 -1.13
CA ARG A 145 -10.06 -10.43 -0.01
C ARG A 145 -8.60 -9.99 0.17
N GLY A 146 -8.38 -8.67 0.12
CA GLY A 146 -7.05 -8.07 0.19
C GLY A 146 -6.37 -7.85 -1.16
N ALA A 147 -7.00 -8.23 -2.28
CA ALA A 147 -6.46 -8.01 -3.62
C ALA A 147 -6.19 -6.51 -3.89
N ILE A 148 -7.04 -5.61 -3.40
CA ILE A 148 -6.90 -4.16 -3.55
C ILE A 148 -6.42 -3.51 -2.26
N ASP A 149 -6.93 -3.93 -1.11
CA ASP A 149 -6.69 -3.33 0.19
C ASP A 149 -6.19 -4.39 1.21
N CYS A 150 -4.88 -4.52 1.46
CA CYS A 150 -3.84 -3.80 0.70
C CYS A 150 -2.64 -4.74 0.39
N LYS A 151 -2.90 -6.07 0.24
CA LYS A 151 -1.85 -7.06 -0.09
C LYS A 151 -1.15 -6.78 -1.42
N ASN A 152 -1.86 -6.19 -2.40
CA ASN A 152 -1.26 -5.74 -3.65
C ASN A 152 -0.13 -4.74 -3.43
N VAL A 153 -0.29 -3.80 -2.49
CA VAL A 153 0.75 -2.83 -2.16
C VAL A 153 1.94 -3.53 -1.52
N VAL A 154 1.70 -4.45 -0.57
CA VAL A 154 2.79 -5.21 0.08
C VAL A 154 3.56 -6.03 -0.94
N ILE A 155 2.86 -6.81 -1.76
CA ILE A 155 3.50 -7.65 -2.80
C ILE A 155 4.18 -6.78 -3.85
N GLY A 156 3.54 -5.71 -4.32
CA GLY A 156 4.13 -4.80 -5.31
C GLY A 156 5.43 -4.14 -4.82
N LEU A 157 5.48 -3.74 -3.55
CA LEU A 157 6.71 -3.22 -2.95
C LEU A 157 7.82 -4.27 -2.87
N MET A 158 7.48 -5.50 -2.48
CA MET A 158 8.44 -6.60 -2.40
C MET A 158 8.98 -6.99 -3.78
N GLU A 159 8.12 -7.11 -4.80
CA GLU A 159 8.53 -7.40 -6.19
C GLU A 159 9.40 -6.27 -6.76
N ALA A 160 9.05 -5.00 -6.49
CA ALA A 160 9.84 -3.87 -6.95
C ALA A 160 11.24 -3.87 -6.34
N VAL A 161 11.35 -4.13 -5.03
CA VAL A 161 12.66 -4.21 -4.34
C VAL A 161 13.45 -5.41 -4.83
N ASP A 162 12.83 -6.58 -4.96
CA ASP A 162 13.46 -7.81 -5.46
C ASP A 162 14.05 -7.61 -6.88
N SER A 163 13.28 -6.93 -7.74
CA SER A 163 13.74 -6.58 -9.10
C SER A 163 14.88 -5.56 -9.14
N LEU A 164 15.00 -4.69 -8.13
CA LEU A 164 16.08 -3.70 -8.04
C LEU A 164 17.38 -4.25 -7.43
N ILE A 165 17.31 -5.35 -6.72
CA ILE A 165 18.48 -6.05 -6.13
C ILE A 165 19.17 -6.92 -7.17
N LYS A 166 18.41 -7.50 -8.08
CA LYS A 166 18.90 -8.35 -9.19
C LYS A 166 19.51 -7.52 -10.31
#